data_ccf07ae3af4ed436596f156392f0a7a9
#
_entry.id   ccf07ae3af4ed436596f156392f0a7a9
#
_cell.length_a   1.000
_cell.length_b   1.000
_cell.length_c   1.000
_cell.angle_alpha   90.00
_cell.angle_beta   90.00
_cell.angle_gamma   90.00
#
_symmetry.space_group_name_H-M   'P 1'
#
loop_
_entity.id
_entity.type
_entity.pdbx_description
1 polymer ?
#
loop_
_entity_poly.entity_id
_entity_poly.type
_entity_poly.pdbx_seq_one_letter_code
_entity_poly.pdbx_strand_id
1 'polypeptide(L)'
;MNIQEAKQIKIADYLQSLGHRPVKQQGANLWYKSPLRNESEASFKVNTTMNSWFDFGVGKGGNIITLASYLYASDSLPYLLD
;
A
#
# COMPACT_ATOMS: atom_id res chain seq x y z
N MET A 1 13.67 5.57 13.05
CA MET A 1 12.65 6.33 12.31
C MET A 1 11.44 6.58 13.20
N ASN A 2 10.96 7.79 13.25
CA ASN A 2 9.76 8.09 14.01
C ASN A 2 8.54 8.12 13.10
N ILE A 3 7.35 8.31 13.68
CA ILE A 3 6.10 8.26 12.92
C ILE A 3 6.04 9.33 11.84
N GLN A 4 6.54 10.54 12.15
CA GLN A 4 6.49 11.61 11.17
C GLN A 4 7.40 11.32 9.98
N GLU A 5 8.57 10.77 10.23
CA GLU A 5 9.46 10.38 9.14
C GLU A 5 8.85 9.27 8.32
N ALA A 6 8.22 8.29 8.97
CA ALA A 6 7.57 7.20 8.26
C ALA A 6 6.45 7.71 7.36
N LYS A 7 5.70 8.72 7.80
CA LYS A 7 4.62 9.27 7.00
C LYS A 7 5.11 9.99 5.75
N GLN A 8 6.38 10.35 5.69
CA GLN A 8 6.96 10.98 4.51
C GLN A 8 7.35 9.96 3.44
N ILE A 9 7.37 8.69 3.78
CA ILE A 9 7.63 7.63 2.81
C ILE A 9 6.45 7.57 1.86
N LYS A 10 6.72 7.65 0.56
CA LYS A 10 5.66 7.57 -0.43
C LYS A 10 5.22 6.14 -0.59
N ILE A 11 3.91 5.93 -0.55
CA ILE A 11 3.34 4.59 -0.67
C ILE A 11 3.76 3.96 -2.01
N ALA A 12 3.75 4.74 -3.09
CA ALA A 12 4.14 4.23 -4.39
C ALA A 12 5.59 3.72 -4.39
N ASP A 13 6.50 4.45 -3.74
CA ASP A 13 7.89 4.01 -3.63
C ASP A 13 8.01 2.77 -2.78
N TYR A 14 7.24 2.71 -1.70
CA TYR A 14 7.25 1.55 -0.81
C TYR A 14 6.77 0.30 -1.55
N LEU A 15 5.68 0.40 -2.30
CA LEU A 15 5.18 -0.73 -3.06
C LEU A 15 6.16 -1.16 -4.15
N GLN A 16 6.83 -0.20 -4.78
CA GLN A 16 7.84 -0.54 -5.77
C GLN A 16 8.99 -1.32 -5.14
N SER A 17 9.39 -0.94 -3.94
CA SER A 17 10.48 -1.66 -3.25
C SER A 17 10.09 -3.09 -2.92
N LEU A 18 8.78 -3.38 -2.80
CA LEU A 18 8.28 -4.72 -2.56
C LEU A 18 8.01 -5.49 -3.86
N GLY A 19 8.25 -4.87 -5.00
CA GLY A 19 8.05 -5.53 -6.28
C GLY A 19 6.67 -5.32 -6.89
N HIS A 20 5.86 -4.43 -6.33
CA HIS A 20 4.54 -4.13 -6.88
C HIS A 20 4.61 -2.95 -7.84
N ARG A 21 3.91 -3.07 -8.95
CA ARG A 21 3.85 -2.01 -9.95
C ARG A 21 2.40 -1.69 -10.28
N PRO A 22 2.09 -0.42 -10.55
CA PRO A 22 0.72 -0.08 -10.92
C PRO A 22 0.37 -0.67 -12.28
N VAL A 23 -0.89 -1.09 -12.41
CA VAL A 23 -1.38 -1.59 -13.69
C VAL A 23 -1.97 -0.46 -14.53
N LYS A 24 -2.31 0.66 -13.91
CA LYS A 24 -2.72 1.86 -14.63
C LYS A 24 -2.56 3.09 -13.75
N GLN A 25 -2.57 4.24 -14.38
CA GLN A 25 -2.49 5.52 -13.69
C GLN A 25 -3.54 6.46 -14.25
N GLN A 26 -4.22 7.17 -13.36
CA GLN A 26 -5.19 8.20 -13.74
C GLN A 26 -4.93 9.43 -12.87
N GLY A 27 -4.29 10.45 -13.46
CA GLY A 27 -3.92 11.63 -12.70
C GLY A 27 -3.01 11.28 -11.55
N ALA A 28 -3.39 11.63 -10.33
CA ALA A 28 -2.63 11.33 -9.14
C ALA A 28 -2.90 9.94 -8.58
N ASN A 29 -3.77 9.16 -9.21
CA ASN A 29 -4.17 7.85 -8.72
C ASN A 29 -3.44 6.75 -9.47
N LEU A 30 -2.79 5.87 -8.71
CA LEU A 30 -2.18 4.66 -9.24
C LEU A 30 -3.02 3.47 -8.81
N TRP A 31 -3.29 2.59 -9.76
CA TRP A 31 -4.13 1.41 -9.49
C TRP A 31 -3.27 0.16 -9.56
N TYR A 32 -3.40 -0.67 -8.53
CA TYR A 32 -2.61 -1.89 -8.39
C TYR A 32 -3.54 -3.08 -8.21
N LYS A 33 -3.07 -4.25 -8.56
CA LYS A 33 -3.63 -5.47 -8.00
C LYS A 33 -3.25 -5.47 -6.53
N SER A 34 -4.20 -5.82 -5.67
CA SER A 34 -3.99 -5.65 -4.23
C SER A 34 -2.75 -6.40 -3.76
N PRO A 35 -1.82 -5.73 -3.06
CA PRO A 35 -0.71 -6.43 -2.42
C PRO A 35 -1.14 -7.19 -1.18
N LEU A 36 -2.39 -7.03 -0.75
CA LEU A 36 -2.90 -7.62 0.47
C LEU A 36 -3.50 -8.99 0.24
N ARG A 37 -3.71 -9.37 -1.00
CA ARG A 37 -4.31 -10.65 -1.35
C ARG A 37 -4.07 -10.95 -2.81
N ASN A 38 -4.31 -12.20 -3.17
CA ASN A 38 -4.18 -12.63 -4.55
C ASN A 38 -5.42 -12.16 -5.32
N GLU A 39 -5.26 -11.18 -6.16
CA GLU A 39 -6.36 -10.50 -6.81
C GLU A 39 -6.07 -10.33 -8.29
N SER A 40 -7.07 -10.56 -9.12
CA SER A 40 -6.90 -10.40 -10.57
C SER A 40 -7.29 -9.01 -11.06
N GLU A 41 -7.99 -8.23 -10.25
CA GLU A 41 -8.43 -6.92 -10.65
C GLU A 41 -7.67 -5.84 -9.92
N ALA A 42 -7.52 -4.67 -10.56
CA ALA A 42 -6.84 -3.54 -9.96
C ALA A 42 -7.80 -2.82 -9.03
N SER A 43 -7.93 -3.30 -7.82
CA SER A 43 -8.83 -2.73 -6.82
C SER A 43 -8.11 -1.98 -5.71
N PHE A 44 -6.81 -1.87 -5.78
CA PHE A 44 -6.02 -1.16 -4.78
C PHE A 44 -5.56 0.16 -5.40
N LYS A 45 -5.95 1.28 -4.80
CA LYS A 45 -5.66 2.60 -5.34
C LYS A 45 -4.72 3.35 -4.40
N VAL A 46 -3.72 4.02 -4.97
CA VAL A 46 -2.84 4.92 -4.23
C VAL A 46 -3.04 6.33 -4.76
N ASN A 47 -3.34 7.27 -3.89
CA ASN A 47 -3.39 8.68 -4.24
C ASN A 47 -2.03 9.29 -3.92
N THR A 48 -1.29 9.66 -4.96
CA THR A 48 0.08 10.14 -4.78
C THR A 48 0.12 11.56 -4.20
N THR A 49 -0.91 12.35 -4.42
CA THR A 49 -0.97 13.70 -3.86
C THR A 49 -1.16 13.65 -2.35
N MET A 50 -2.07 12.81 -1.89
CA MET A 50 -2.37 12.69 -0.48
C MET A 50 -1.51 11.65 0.22
N ASN A 51 -0.77 10.88 -0.54
CA ASN A 51 0.03 9.75 -0.03
C ASN A 51 -0.84 8.81 0.81
N SER A 52 -1.96 8.42 0.23
CA SER A 52 -2.94 7.56 0.89
C SER A 52 -3.28 6.39 -0.03
N TRP A 53 -3.89 5.35 0.54
CA TRP A 53 -4.29 4.18 -0.21
C TRP A 53 -5.70 3.77 0.17
N PHE A 54 -6.33 3.04 -0.72
CA PHE A 54 -7.62 2.44 -0.44
C PHE A 54 -7.77 1.14 -1.24
N ASP A 55 -8.17 0.07 -0.57
CA ASP A 55 -8.43 -1.21 -1.21
C ASP A 55 -9.94 -1.40 -1.30
N PHE A 56 -10.46 -1.25 -2.51
CA PHE A 56 -11.90 -1.37 -2.73
C PHE A 56 -12.40 -2.80 -2.56
N GLY A 57 -11.52 -3.78 -2.65
CA GLY A 57 -11.92 -5.15 -2.49
C GLY A 57 -12.24 -5.52 -1.06
N VAL A 58 -11.59 -4.88 -0.09
CA VAL A 58 -11.84 -5.14 1.33
C VAL A 58 -12.40 -3.92 2.06
N GLY A 59 -12.47 -2.77 1.40
CA GLY A 59 -13.06 -1.58 2.00
C GLY A 59 -12.20 -0.95 3.08
N LYS A 60 -10.88 -0.99 2.94
CA LYS A 60 -9.97 -0.43 3.92
C LYS A 60 -8.98 0.50 3.24
N GLY A 61 -8.50 1.48 3.99
CA GLY A 61 -7.53 2.43 3.49
C GLY A 61 -6.84 3.17 4.62
N GLY A 62 -5.93 4.06 4.24
CA GLY A 62 -5.22 4.86 5.22
C GLY A 62 -3.93 5.44 4.67
N ASN A 63 -2.93 5.59 5.52
CA ASN A 63 -1.62 6.14 5.16
C ASN A 63 -0.58 5.04 5.10
N ILE A 64 0.68 5.42 4.92
CA ILE A 64 1.76 4.45 4.81
C ILE A 64 1.90 3.61 6.08
N ILE A 65 1.63 4.18 7.23
CA ILE A 65 1.76 3.46 8.50
C ILE A 65 0.68 2.41 8.61
N THR A 66 -0.55 2.73 8.26
CA THR A 66 -1.62 1.74 8.30
C THR A 66 -1.41 0.65 7.24
N LEU A 67 -0.85 1.02 6.09
CA LEU A 67 -0.56 0.02 5.07
C LEU A 67 0.52 -0.94 5.56
N ALA A 68 1.59 -0.44 6.11
CA ALA A 68 2.66 -1.29 6.61
C ALA A 68 2.14 -2.21 7.71
N SER A 69 1.35 -1.68 8.63
CA SER A 69 0.75 -2.49 9.68
C SER A 69 -0.14 -3.58 9.10
N TYR A 70 -0.91 -3.24 8.10
CA TYR A 70 -1.83 -4.19 7.48
C TYR A 70 -1.05 -5.30 6.78
N LEU A 71 0.01 -4.95 6.06
CA LEU A 71 0.83 -5.93 5.38
C LEU A 71 1.52 -6.86 6.38
N TYR A 72 2.00 -6.33 7.48
CA TYR A 72 2.65 -7.15 8.48
C TYR A 72 1.66 -8.07 9.19
N ALA A 73 0.45 -7.61 9.41
CA ALA A 73 -0.55 -8.42 10.10
C ALA A 73 -1.20 -9.45 9.21
N SER A 74 -1.11 -9.29 7.89
CA SER A 74 -1.95 -10.08 7.00
C SER A 74 -1.49 -11.47 6.82
N ASP A 75 -0.14 -11.79 7.00
CA ASP A 75 0.16 -13.18 6.85
C ASP A 75 1.45 -13.53 7.32
N SER A 76 2.13 -13.44 7.02
CA SER A 76 3.11 -14.25 6.89
C SER A 76 4.40 -13.68 7.08
N LEU A 77 4.47 -12.69 7.82
CA LEU A 77 5.73 -12.04 8.07
C LEU A 77 6.06 -12.07 9.54
N PRO A 78 5.97 -13.24 10.19
CA PRO A 78 6.23 -13.30 11.62
C PRO A 78 7.64 -12.90 11.98
N TYR A 79 8.56 -13.07 11.06
CA TYR A 79 9.94 -12.70 11.33
C TYR A 79 10.13 -11.18 11.36
N LEU A 80 9.17 -10.42 10.90
CA LEU A 80 9.25 -8.98 10.96
C LEU A 80 8.84 -8.43 12.33
N LEU A 81 8.30 -9.28 13.18
CA LEU A 81 7.90 -8.88 14.50
C LEU A 81 9.04 -8.96 15.50
N ASP A 82 10.13 -9.48 15.11
CA ASP A 82 11.28 -9.64 15.98
C ASP A 82 12.05 -8.35 16.17
#